data_a2f601bbf6d7354ee0eb033858ef1642
#
_entry.id   a2f601bbf6d7354ee0eb033858ef1642
#
_cell.length_a   1.000
_cell.length_b   1.000
_cell.length_c   1.000
_cell.angle_alpha   90.00
_cell.angle_beta   90.00
_cell.angle_gamma   90.00
#
_symmetry.space_group_name_H-M   'P 1'
#
loop_
_entity.id
_entity.type
_entity.pdbx_description
1 polymer ?
#
loop_
_entity_poly.entity_id
_entity_poly.type
_entity_poly.pdbx_seq_one_letter_code
_entity_poly.pdbx_strand_id
1 'polypeptide(L)'
;MAHTKTVVMYNLHGPGVIKTITIKQLGVTSMLRVELQVNKTKVMAVVDTEAEVTTISDKLCESLPSKPKYKRHTMMHGAGRDMKMKTFIIGPVNIGIGSRIYPSDIYGVPIDDDMLLGLDFLYKYIVILDCSKNKFVINGETLPMDYGKAKNVPEMSKVTVPGKTVIPPNSVIHINGKCQARLRTISLHQTVIYL
;
A
#
# COMPACT_ATOMS: atom_id res chain seq x y z
N MET A 1 14.28 -24.62 8.62
CA MET A 1 13.67 -24.54 9.96
C MET A 1 12.26 -24.03 9.85
N ALA A 2 11.29 -24.67 10.46
CA ALA A 2 9.90 -24.21 10.45
C ALA A 2 9.74 -23.14 11.55
N HIS A 3 9.29 -21.95 11.18
CA HIS A 3 9.02 -20.89 12.15
C HIS A 3 7.58 -21.03 12.68
N THR A 4 7.44 -20.99 14.00
CA THR A 4 6.13 -20.94 14.65
C THR A 4 5.60 -19.53 14.59
N LYS A 5 4.36 -19.34 14.12
CA LYS A 5 3.70 -18.04 14.08
C LYS A 5 2.32 -18.12 14.73
N THR A 6 1.91 -17.04 15.36
CA THR A 6 0.58 -16.90 15.93
C THR A 6 -0.39 -16.43 14.86
N VAL A 7 -1.48 -17.15 14.69
CA VAL A 7 -2.58 -16.81 13.79
C VAL A 7 -3.82 -16.55 14.63
N VAL A 8 -4.47 -15.42 14.38
CA VAL A 8 -5.73 -15.04 15.04
C VAL A 8 -6.87 -15.47 14.14
N MET A 9 -7.82 -16.21 14.67
CA MET A 9 -8.98 -16.68 13.93
C MET A 9 -10.27 -16.27 14.60
N TYR A 10 -11.23 -15.82 13.77
CA TYR A 10 -12.58 -15.49 14.18
C TYR A 10 -13.55 -16.50 13.56
N ASN A 11 -14.48 -17.00 14.35
CA ASN A 11 -15.58 -17.78 13.85
C ASN A 11 -16.89 -17.00 14.08
N LEU A 12 -17.52 -16.55 13.02
CA LEU A 12 -18.80 -15.81 13.05
C LEU A 12 -20.01 -16.71 12.83
N HIS A 13 -19.77 -17.97 12.49
CA HIS A 13 -20.83 -18.89 12.06
C HIS A 13 -20.80 -20.21 12.77
N GLY A 14 -21.25 -21.07 13.12
CA GLY A 14 -21.26 -22.33 13.84
C GLY A 14 -19.91 -23.03 14.08
N PRO A 15 -19.86 -24.12 14.83
CA PRO A 15 -18.62 -24.79 15.19
C PRO A 15 -17.88 -25.36 13.97
N GLY A 16 -16.70 -24.84 13.71
CA GLY A 16 -15.84 -25.25 12.60
C GLY A 16 -14.61 -26.06 13.07
N VAL A 17 -14.25 -27.10 12.34
CA VAL A 17 -13.04 -27.89 12.57
C VAL A 17 -12.01 -27.57 11.50
N ILE A 18 -10.86 -27.02 11.89
CA ILE A 18 -9.82 -26.63 10.97
C ILE A 18 -8.60 -27.53 11.15
N LYS A 19 -8.15 -28.14 10.05
CA LYS A 19 -6.88 -28.88 9.97
C LYS A 19 -5.78 -28.11 9.24
N THR A 20 -6.18 -27.30 8.28
CA THR A 20 -5.25 -26.56 7.43
C THR A 20 -5.87 -25.25 7.01
N ILE A 21 -5.11 -24.17 7.14
CA ILE A 21 -5.47 -22.85 6.65
C ILE A 21 -4.51 -22.51 5.54
N THR A 22 -5.05 -22.16 4.39
CA THR A 22 -4.27 -21.55 3.34
C THR A 22 -4.39 -20.05 3.50
N ILE A 23 -3.35 -19.42 4.03
CA ILE A 23 -3.25 -17.97 4.03
C ILE A 23 -2.76 -17.60 2.63
N LYS A 24 -3.65 -17.10 1.81
CA LYS A 24 -3.23 -16.19 0.76
C LYS A 24 -2.81 -14.94 1.51
N GLN A 25 -1.52 -14.78 1.72
CA GLN A 25 -1.03 -13.45 2.01
C GLN A 25 -1.45 -12.67 0.75
N LEU A 26 -2.44 -11.80 0.88
CA LEU A 26 -2.62 -10.67 0.00
C LEU A 26 -1.33 -9.88 0.18
N GLY A 27 -0.30 -10.38 -0.51
CA GLY A 27 0.99 -9.77 -0.49
C GLY A 27 0.78 -8.38 -0.99
N VAL A 28 1.39 -7.46 -0.35
CA VAL A 28 1.52 -6.07 -0.72
C VAL A 28 0.43 -5.70 -1.72
N THR A 29 -0.62 -5.08 -1.27
CA THR A 29 -1.78 -4.65 -2.03
C THR A 29 -1.36 -4.33 -3.45
N SER A 30 -1.97 -5.00 -4.44
CA SER A 30 -1.72 -4.70 -5.85
C SER A 30 -2.24 -3.29 -6.09
N MET A 31 -1.41 -2.30 -5.84
CA MET A 31 -1.76 -0.90 -6.00
C MET A 31 -1.59 -0.52 -7.46
N LEU A 32 -2.55 0.20 -7.99
CA LEU A 32 -2.43 0.82 -9.30
C LEU A 32 -1.29 1.83 -9.27
N ARG A 33 -0.36 1.70 -10.20
CA ARG A 33 0.79 2.60 -10.32
C ARG A 33 0.82 3.21 -11.72
N VAL A 34 1.28 4.45 -11.79
CA VAL A 34 1.51 5.16 -13.04
C VAL A 34 2.93 5.70 -13.07
N GLU A 35 3.61 5.57 -14.21
CA GLU A 35 4.92 6.20 -14.41
C GLU A 35 4.72 7.70 -14.63
N LEU A 36 5.45 8.49 -13.86
CA LEU A 36 5.48 9.94 -13.98
C LEU A 36 6.90 10.48 -13.70
N GLN A 37 7.05 11.78 -13.78
CA GLN A 37 8.30 12.46 -13.42
C GLN A 37 8.06 13.47 -12.31
N VAL A 38 8.94 13.51 -11.32
CA VAL A 38 9.00 14.54 -10.28
C VAL A 38 10.26 15.35 -10.49
N ASN A 39 10.12 16.62 -10.88
CA ASN A 39 11.26 17.47 -11.25
C ASN A 39 12.23 16.75 -12.21
N LYS A 40 11.71 16.08 -13.26
CA LYS A 40 12.44 15.27 -14.26
C LYS A 40 12.97 13.91 -13.76
N THR A 41 12.81 13.56 -12.50
CA THR A 41 13.16 12.23 -11.98
C THR A 41 11.99 11.26 -12.21
N LYS A 42 12.22 10.13 -12.88
CA LYS A 42 11.21 9.09 -13.10
C LYS A 42 10.80 8.42 -11.80
N VAL A 43 9.50 8.27 -11.61
CA VAL A 43 8.89 7.72 -10.39
C VAL A 43 7.70 6.83 -10.78
N MET A 44 7.54 5.72 -10.09
CA MET A 44 6.31 4.90 -10.15
C MET A 44 5.39 5.31 -9.00
N ALA A 45 4.48 6.22 -9.27
CA ALA A 45 3.56 6.71 -8.26
C ALA A 45 2.38 5.75 -8.06
N VAL A 46 2.00 5.51 -6.83
CA VAL A 46 0.75 4.81 -6.47
C VAL A 46 -0.42 5.76 -6.69
N VAL A 47 -1.45 5.29 -7.35
CA VAL A 47 -2.73 6.01 -7.47
C VAL A 47 -3.60 5.62 -6.28
N ASP A 48 -3.81 6.54 -5.36
CA ASP A 48 -4.48 6.29 -4.08
C ASP A 48 -5.71 7.18 -3.92
N THR A 49 -6.89 6.61 -4.19
CA THR A 49 -8.16 7.32 -4.05
C THR A 49 -8.65 7.44 -2.60
N GLU A 50 -7.97 6.82 -1.63
CA GLU A 50 -8.24 6.97 -0.21
C GLU A 50 -7.38 8.06 0.44
N ALA A 51 -6.29 8.45 -0.22
CA ALA A 51 -5.44 9.56 0.24
C ALA A 51 -6.05 10.91 -0.16
N GLU A 52 -6.30 11.77 0.81
CA GLU A 52 -6.83 13.14 0.55
C GLU A 52 -5.81 14.02 -0.18
N VAL A 53 -4.52 13.80 0.07
CA VAL A 53 -3.42 14.64 -0.43
C VAL A 53 -2.33 13.82 -1.10
N THR A 54 -1.72 14.43 -2.09
CA THR A 54 -0.57 13.87 -2.81
C THR A 54 0.68 13.96 -1.96
N THR A 55 1.39 12.84 -1.84
CA THR A 55 2.56 12.72 -0.98
C THR A 55 3.79 12.22 -1.73
N ILE A 56 4.96 12.60 -1.24
CA ILE A 56 6.27 12.10 -1.69
C ILE A 56 7.03 11.57 -0.48
N SER A 57 7.77 10.46 -0.65
CA SER A 57 8.62 10.00 0.43
C SER A 57 9.73 11.00 0.74
N ASP A 58 10.09 11.11 2.01
CA ASP A 58 11.22 11.91 2.46
C ASP A 58 12.52 11.52 1.73
N LYS A 59 12.76 10.21 1.56
CA LYS A 59 13.90 9.65 0.82
C LYS A 59 13.97 10.14 -0.63
N LEU A 60 12.84 10.06 -1.35
CA LEU A 60 12.80 10.55 -2.73
C LEU A 60 12.98 12.06 -2.77
N CYS A 61 12.31 12.80 -1.89
CA CYS A 61 12.46 14.26 -1.80
C CYS A 61 13.93 14.67 -1.59
N GLU A 62 14.66 13.95 -0.73
CA GLU A 62 16.09 14.18 -0.49
C GLU A 62 16.97 13.82 -1.68
N SER A 63 16.57 12.84 -2.50
CA SER A 63 17.33 12.39 -3.67
C SER A 63 17.12 13.24 -4.92
N LEU A 64 16.08 14.11 -4.95
CA LEU A 64 15.79 14.94 -6.12
C LEU A 64 16.97 15.86 -6.48
N PRO A 65 17.39 15.90 -7.75
CA PRO A 65 18.47 16.78 -8.20
C PRO A 65 18.19 18.26 -7.96
N SER A 66 16.93 18.65 -8.11
CA SER A 66 16.45 20.01 -7.83
C SER A 66 15.51 19.97 -6.63
N LYS A 67 15.96 20.51 -5.51
CA LYS A 67 15.18 20.56 -4.27
C LYS A 67 13.98 21.47 -4.44
N PRO A 68 12.76 20.98 -4.21
CA PRO A 68 11.56 21.83 -4.21
C PRO A 68 11.62 22.84 -3.07
N LYS A 69 10.94 23.98 -3.24
CA LYS A 69 10.85 24.99 -2.20
C LYS A 69 10.08 24.44 -1.00
N TYR A 70 10.72 24.45 0.15
CA TYR A 70 10.05 24.17 1.43
C TYR A 70 9.09 25.32 1.78
N LYS A 71 7.87 24.97 2.21
CA LYS A 71 6.85 25.94 2.63
C LYS A 71 6.65 25.95 4.14
N ARG A 72 6.28 24.81 4.73
CA ARG A 72 6.03 24.72 6.18
C ARG A 72 5.96 23.28 6.67
N HIS A 73 6.13 23.09 7.97
CA HIS A 73 5.78 21.83 8.64
C HIS A 73 4.27 21.74 8.90
N THR A 74 3.77 20.52 8.96
CA THR A 74 2.40 20.22 9.35
C THR A 74 2.30 18.82 9.98
N MET A 75 1.13 18.49 10.48
CA MET A 75 0.82 17.14 10.98
C MET A 75 -0.19 16.50 10.03
N MET A 76 0.04 15.26 9.67
CA MET A 76 -0.88 14.45 8.89
C MET A 76 -1.44 13.34 9.76
N HIS A 77 -2.68 12.98 9.51
CA HIS A 77 -3.32 11.83 10.15
C HIS A 77 -3.32 10.68 9.14
N GLY A 78 -2.82 9.52 9.54
CA GLY A 78 -2.95 8.30 8.76
C GLY A 78 -4.30 7.61 9.00
N ALA A 79 -4.54 6.53 8.28
CA ALA A 79 -5.78 5.75 8.37
C ALA A 79 -6.01 5.06 9.74
N GLY A 80 -5.02 5.01 10.62
CA GLY A 80 -5.15 4.46 11.96
C GLY A 80 -5.61 5.50 12.98
N ARG A 81 -6.36 5.09 14.03
CA ARG A 81 -6.93 5.98 15.07
C ARG A 81 -5.83 6.78 15.68
N ASP A 82 -4.88 6.90 15.97
CA ASP A 82 -3.87 7.75 16.61
C ASP A 82 -2.61 7.94 15.76
N MET A 83 -2.73 7.64 14.46
CA MET A 83 -1.61 7.69 13.54
C MET A 83 -1.35 9.12 13.11
N LYS A 84 -0.50 9.82 13.86
CA LYS A 84 -0.03 11.17 13.53
C LYS A 84 1.39 11.10 13.03
N MET A 85 1.66 11.74 11.90
CA MET A 85 3.02 11.84 11.37
C MET A 85 3.40 13.30 11.12
N LYS A 86 4.63 13.63 11.48
CA LYS A 86 5.20 14.93 11.13
C LYS A 86 5.46 14.95 9.63
N THR A 87 4.96 15.98 8.98
CA THR A 87 5.09 16.16 7.55
C THR A 87 5.55 17.57 7.23
N PHE A 88 5.93 17.78 5.99
CA PHE A 88 6.26 19.10 5.48
C PHE A 88 5.62 19.30 4.10
N ILE A 89 5.33 20.54 3.77
CA ILE A 89 4.78 20.91 2.46
C ILE A 89 5.88 21.52 1.62
N ILE A 90 6.02 21.03 0.40
CA ILE A 90 6.96 21.54 -0.59
C ILE A 90 6.23 21.92 -1.87
N GLY A 91 6.78 22.85 -2.61
CA GLY A 91 6.22 23.18 -3.93
C GLY A 91 6.39 24.62 -4.36
N PRO A 92 5.93 24.93 -5.58
CA PRO A 92 5.37 23.98 -6.51
C PRO A 92 6.40 22.94 -7.00
N VAL A 93 5.97 21.69 -7.09
CA VAL A 93 6.75 20.58 -7.68
C VAL A 93 6.20 20.31 -9.07
N ASN A 94 7.05 20.15 -10.06
CA ASN A 94 6.67 19.84 -11.42
C ASN A 94 6.46 18.34 -11.57
N ILE A 95 5.20 17.92 -11.63
CA ILE A 95 4.81 16.54 -11.90
C ILE A 95 4.59 16.39 -13.40
N GLY A 96 5.51 15.70 -14.07
CA GLY A 96 5.42 15.41 -15.52
C GLY A 96 4.64 14.11 -15.75
N ILE A 97 3.54 14.18 -16.48
CA ILE A 97 2.73 13.01 -16.85
C ILE A 97 2.43 13.10 -18.35
N GLY A 98 2.81 12.06 -19.10
CA GLY A 98 2.73 12.11 -20.55
C GLY A 98 3.56 13.26 -21.12
N SER A 99 2.96 14.09 -21.96
CA SER A 99 3.61 15.24 -22.59
C SER A 99 3.55 16.53 -21.76
N ARG A 100 2.86 16.54 -20.63
CA ARG A 100 2.52 17.75 -19.87
C ARG A 100 3.12 17.78 -18.48
N ILE A 101 3.21 18.99 -17.91
CA ILE A 101 3.69 19.27 -16.56
C ILE A 101 2.53 19.82 -15.73
N TYR A 102 2.36 19.28 -14.54
CA TYR A 102 1.31 19.60 -13.57
C TYR A 102 1.94 20.13 -12.27
N PRO A 103 2.06 21.45 -12.10
CA PRO A 103 2.64 22.02 -10.90
C PRO A 103 1.71 21.82 -9.69
N SER A 104 2.23 21.24 -8.63
CA SER A 104 1.44 20.93 -7.44
C SER A 104 2.28 21.13 -6.17
N ASP A 105 1.61 21.58 -5.11
CA ASP A 105 2.17 21.44 -3.77
C ASP A 105 1.95 20.03 -3.30
N ILE A 106 2.95 19.41 -2.68
CA ILE A 106 2.89 18.03 -2.22
C ILE A 106 3.43 17.93 -0.79
N TYR A 107 3.06 16.84 -0.12
CA TYR A 107 3.43 16.59 1.26
C TYR A 107 4.59 15.59 1.33
N GLY A 108 5.67 15.95 2.01
CA GLY A 108 6.77 15.04 2.31
C GLY A 108 6.45 14.23 3.55
N VAL A 109 6.50 12.90 3.44
CA VAL A 109 6.10 11.94 4.49
C VAL A 109 7.06 10.76 4.58
N PRO A 110 7.23 10.14 5.76
CA PRO A 110 8.07 8.96 5.93
C PRO A 110 7.31 7.69 5.50
N ILE A 111 7.19 7.46 4.20
CA ILE A 111 6.55 6.27 3.60
C ILE A 111 7.56 5.47 2.77
N ASP A 112 7.22 4.19 2.52
CA ASP A 112 8.08 3.29 1.75
C ASP A 112 7.88 3.43 0.23
N ASP A 113 6.69 3.80 -0.23
CA ASP A 113 6.45 4.13 -1.63
C ASP A 113 7.03 5.50 -1.98
N ASP A 114 7.55 5.64 -3.18
CA ASP A 114 8.17 6.91 -3.62
C ASP A 114 7.17 8.06 -3.62
N MET A 115 5.95 7.81 -4.08
CA MET A 115 4.91 8.83 -4.22
C MET A 115 3.52 8.20 -4.21
N LEU A 116 2.56 8.90 -3.58
CA LEU A 116 1.12 8.64 -3.71
C LEU A 116 0.45 9.83 -4.40
N LEU A 117 -0.32 9.57 -5.45
CA LEU A 117 -1.22 10.55 -6.06
C LEU A 117 -2.56 10.52 -5.33
N GLY A 118 -2.84 11.54 -4.53
CA GLY A 118 -4.06 11.66 -3.75
C GLY A 118 -5.19 12.38 -4.51
N LEU A 119 -6.34 12.45 -3.86
CA LEU A 119 -7.56 13.05 -4.41
C LEU A 119 -7.38 14.52 -4.81
N ASP A 120 -6.55 15.27 -4.09
CA ASP A 120 -6.23 16.66 -4.41
C ASP A 120 -5.69 16.82 -5.83
N PHE A 121 -4.80 15.93 -6.25
CA PHE A 121 -4.25 15.89 -7.60
C PHE A 121 -5.27 15.33 -8.59
N LEU A 122 -5.90 14.21 -8.26
CA LEU A 122 -6.82 13.50 -9.15
C LEU A 122 -8.02 14.38 -9.52
N TYR A 123 -8.60 15.10 -8.56
CA TYR A 123 -9.70 16.04 -8.81
C TYR A 123 -9.24 17.30 -9.53
N LYS A 124 -8.15 17.92 -9.08
CA LYS A 124 -7.65 19.16 -9.68
C LYS A 124 -7.42 19.04 -11.19
N TYR A 125 -6.92 17.88 -11.62
CA TYR A 125 -6.59 17.66 -13.03
C TYR A 125 -7.55 16.74 -13.77
N ILE A 126 -8.72 16.45 -13.16
CA ILE A 126 -9.84 15.69 -13.76
C ILE A 126 -9.33 14.34 -14.32
N VAL A 127 -8.68 13.58 -13.45
CA VAL A 127 -8.14 12.27 -13.81
C VAL A 127 -9.26 11.25 -13.90
N ILE A 128 -9.23 10.42 -14.95
CA ILE A 128 -10.14 9.28 -15.13
C ILE A 128 -9.33 8.00 -14.95
N LEU A 129 -9.79 7.12 -14.05
CA LEU A 129 -9.20 5.82 -13.79
C LEU A 129 -10.07 4.73 -14.41
N ASP A 130 -9.60 4.10 -15.48
CA ASP A 130 -10.24 2.91 -16.05
C ASP A 130 -9.51 1.65 -15.54
N CYS A 131 -9.97 1.16 -14.39
CA CYS A 131 -9.37 -0.03 -13.76
C CYS A 131 -9.56 -1.29 -14.59
N SER A 132 -10.60 -1.35 -15.45
CA SER A 132 -10.87 -2.51 -16.31
C SER A 132 -9.84 -2.67 -17.42
N LYS A 133 -9.27 -1.56 -17.89
CA LYS A 133 -8.29 -1.49 -18.96
C LYS A 133 -6.90 -1.07 -18.47
N ASN A 134 -6.72 -0.88 -17.16
CA ASN A 134 -5.49 -0.36 -16.56
C ASN A 134 -5.02 0.95 -17.20
N LYS A 135 -5.94 1.92 -17.34
CA LYS A 135 -5.68 3.20 -17.97
C LYS A 135 -5.85 4.36 -17.01
N PHE A 136 -4.85 5.23 -17.02
CA PHE A 136 -4.85 6.54 -16.37
C PHE A 136 -5.02 7.59 -17.45
N VAL A 137 -6.11 8.35 -17.41
CA VAL A 137 -6.39 9.37 -18.42
C VAL A 137 -6.36 10.75 -17.77
N ILE A 138 -5.57 11.65 -18.32
CA ILE A 138 -5.42 13.01 -17.83
C ILE A 138 -5.33 13.97 -19.03
N ASN A 139 -6.20 14.97 -19.07
CA ASN A 139 -6.27 15.95 -20.17
C ASN A 139 -6.24 15.33 -21.58
N GLY A 140 -6.95 14.22 -21.77
CA GLY A 140 -7.05 13.51 -23.04
C GLY A 140 -5.88 12.58 -23.37
N GLU A 141 -4.80 12.61 -22.60
CA GLU A 141 -3.71 11.65 -22.73
C GLU A 141 -4.01 10.38 -21.93
N THR A 142 -3.71 9.22 -22.50
CA THR A 142 -3.91 7.92 -21.87
C THR A 142 -2.56 7.27 -21.57
N LEU A 143 -2.32 6.95 -20.32
CA LEU A 143 -1.12 6.25 -19.87
C LEU A 143 -1.51 4.86 -19.34
N PRO A 144 -0.66 3.85 -19.49
CA PRO A 144 -0.87 2.56 -18.87
C PRO A 144 -0.67 2.68 -17.35
N MET A 145 -1.53 2.00 -16.60
CA MET A 145 -1.27 1.73 -15.19
C MET A 145 -0.71 0.31 -15.03
N ASP A 146 0.26 0.18 -14.17
CA ASP A 146 0.77 -1.13 -13.78
C ASP A 146 0.11 -1.55 -12.47
N TYR A 147 -0.40 -2.77 -12.44
CA TYR A 147 -0.64 -3.47 -11.19
C TYR A 147 0.71 -3.90 -10.69
N GLY A 148 1.29 -3.13 -9.80
CA GLY A 148 2.58 -3.45 -9.23
C GLY A 148 2.56 -4.88 -8.71
N LYS A 149 3.12 -5.79 -9.49
CA LYS A 149 3.52 -7.08 -8.94
C LYS A 149 4.56 -6.73 -7.89
N ALA A 150 4.17 -6.87 -6.63
CA ALA A 150 5.13 -6.78 -5.55
C ALA A 150 6.31 -7.65 -5.97
N LYS A 151 7.51 -7.08 -6.05
CA LYS A 151 8.74 -7.75 -6.51
C LYS A 151 9.03 -9.04 -5.74
N ASN A 152 8.28 -9.31 -4.67
CA ASN A 152 8.37 -10.50 -3.84
C ASN A 152 6.96 -10.85 -3.31
N VAL A 153 6.03 -11.25 -4.19
CA VAL A 153 4.80 -11.89 -3.71
C VAL A 153 5.24 -13.24 -3.12
N PRO A 154 5.18 -13.44 -1.81
CA PRO A 154 5.40 -14.77 -1.29
C PRO A 154 4.28 -15.65 -1.85
N GLU A 155 4.67 -16.72 -2.52
CA GLU A 155 3.74 -17.78 -2.90
C GLU A 155 2.93 -18.20 -1.67
N MET A 156 1.67 -18.61 -1.90
CA MET A 156 0.73 -19.03 -0.86
C MET A 156 1.42 -19.85 0.24
N SER A 157 1.36 -19.35 1.45
CA SER A 157 1.93 -20.06 2.60
C SER A 157 0.88 -20.96 3.23
N LYS A 158 1.12 -22.25 3.23
CA LYS A 158 0.28 -23.20 3.95
C LYS A 158 0.65 -23.18 5.44
N VAL A 159 -0.31 -22.81 6.29
CA VAL A 159 -0.17 -22.90 7.73
C VAL A 159 -0.87 -24.15 8.21
N THR A 160 -0.14 -25.03 8.87
CA THR A 160 -0.68 -26.25 9.46
C THR A 160 -0.74 -26.05 10.97
N VAL A 161 -1.93 -26.23 11.53
CA VAL A 161 -2.12 -26.24 12.99
C VAL A 161 -1.91 -27.66 13.53
N PRO A 162 -1.24 -27.83 14.68
CA PRO A 162 -1.04 -29.14 15.28
C PRO A 162 -2.40 -29.64 15.82
N GLY A 163 -2.88 -30.75 15.26
CA GLY A 163 -4.09 -31.40 15.70
C GLY A 163 -5.38 -30.80 15.12
N LYS A 164 -6.49 -31.35 15.63
CA LYS A 164 -7.85 -30.92 15.28
C LYS A 164 -8.24 -29.76 16.19
N THR A 165 -8.34 -28.56 15.64
CA THR A 165 -8.70 -27.37 16.42
C THR A 165 -10.16 -27.05 16.17
N VAL A 166 -10.95 -26.97 17.23
CA VAL A 166 -12.36 -26.55 17.19
C VAL A 166 -12.43 -25.10 17.62
N ILE A 167 -13.03 -24.27 16.80
CA ILE A 167 -13.27 -22.87 17.12
C ILE A 167 -14.76 -22.72 17.48
N PRO A 168 -15.09 -22.34 18.73
CA PRO A 168 -16.47 -22.09 19.10
C PRO A 168 -17.10 -20.97 18.26
N PRO A 169 -18.41 -20.98 18.05
CA PRO A 169 -19.08 -19.87 17.38
C PRO A 169 -18.90 -18.57 18.17
N ASN A 170 -18.84 -17.44 17.46
CA ASN A 170 -18.65 -16.10 18.03
C ASN A 170 -17.41 -15.97 18.94
N SER A 171 -16.34 -16.69 18.62
CA SER A 171 -15.12 -16.68 19.40
C SER A 171 -13.90 -16.27 18.59
N VAL A 172 -12.87 -15.82 19.29
CA VAL A 172 -11.56 -15.50 18.77
C VAL A 172 -10.56 -16.40 19.46
N ILE A 173 -9.72 -17.10 18.70
CA ILE A 173 -8.64 -17.90 19.27
C ILE A 173 -7.30 -17.56 18.64
N HIS A 174 -6.26 -17.64 19.44
CA HIS A 174 -4.88 -17.51 19.01
C HIS A 174 -4.28 -18.91 18.86
N ILE A 175 -3.77 -19.22 17.66
CA ILE A 175 -3.22 -20.54 17.36
C ILE A 175 -1.77 -20.40 16.92
N ASN A 176 -0.90 -21.23 17.47
CA ASN A 176 0.45 -21.38 16.99
C ASN A 176 0.48 -22.39 15.84
N GLY A 177 0.77 -21.92 14.64
CA GLY A 177 0.84 -22.73 13.43
C GLY A 177 2.27 -22.87 12.90
N LYS A 178 2.56 -24.00 12.24
CA LYS A 178 3.79 -24.18 11.47
C LYS A 178 3.58 -23.70 10.04
N CYS A 179 4.37 -22.73 9.60
CA CYS A 179 4.35 -22.22 8.24
C CYS A 179 5.42 -22.94 7.40
N GLN A 180 5.02 -23.54 6.28
CA GLN A 180 5.92 -24.10 5.28
C GLN A 180 6.16 -23.05 4.19
N ALA A 181 7.01 -22.08 4.44
CA ALA A 181 7.42 -21.14 3.41
C ALA A 181 8.91 -20.88 3.48
N ARG A 182 9.55 -20.80 2.33
CA ARG A 182 10.86 -20.16 2.18
C ARG A 182 10.68 -18.64 2.27
N LEU A 183 10.50 -18.12 3.47
CA LEU A 183 10.33 -16.69 3.66
C LEU A 183 11.62 -16.07 4.16
N ARG A 184 12.15 -15.13 3.40
CA ARG A 184 12.95 -14.05 3.95
C ARG A 184 12.03 -13.27 4.90
N THR A 185 12.53 -12.89 6.04
CA THR A 185 11.86 -12.28 7.18
C THR A 185 10.72 -11.32 6.77
N ILE A 186 9.47 -11.72 6.97
CA ILE A 186 8.33 -10.83 6.90
C ILE A 186 7.83 -10.66 8.32
N SER A 187 7.85 -9.43 8.78
CA SER A 187 7.20 -9.03 10.02
C SER A 187 5.68 -9.07 9.80
N LEU A 188 5.03 -10.18 10.12
CA LEU A 188 3.57 -10.27 10.14
C LEU A 188 3.08 -9.75 11.48
N HIS A 189 2.64 -8.52 11.51
CA HIS A 189 1.76 -8.02 12.55
C HIS A 189 0.38 -8.59 12.25
N GLN A 190 -0.13 -9.39 13.15
CA GLN A 190 -1.47 -10.00 13.21
C GLN A 190 -2.21 -10.22 11.87
N THR A 191 -2.26 -11.48 11.42
CA THR A 191 -3.15 -11.87 10.31
C THR A 191 -4.50 -12.24 10.91
N VAL A 192 -5.53 -11.49 10.55
CA VAL A 192 -6.93 -11.73 10.92
C VAL A 192 -7.58 -12.56 9.82
N ILE A 193 -8.17 -13.69 10.18
CA ILE A 193 -8.92 -14.55 9.25
C ILE A 193 -10.36 -14.64 9.72
N TYR A 194 -11.29 -14.25 8.86
CA TYR A 194 -12.73 -14.46 9.04
C TYR A 194 -13.14 -15.78 8.38
N LEU A 195 -13.91 -16.59 9.08
CA LEU A 195 -14.49 -17.85 8.59
C LEU A 195 -15.99 -17.72 8.40
#